data_8b86b5c607c69084b0d9c8462109d702
#
_entry.id   8b86b5c607c69084b0d9c8462109d702
#
_cell.length_a   1.000
_cell.length_b   1.000
_cell.length_c   1.000
_cell.angle_alpha   90.00
_cell.angle_beta   90.00
_cell.angle_gamma   90.00
#
_symmetry.space_group_name_H-M   'P 1'
#
loop_
_entity.id
_entity.type
_entity.pdbx_description
1 polymer ?
#
loop_
_entity_poly.entity_id
_entity_poly.type
_entity_poly.pdbx_seq_one_letter_code
_entity_poly.pdbx_strand_id
1 'polypeptide(L)'
;MFSFTSFCGETPTGWDSEPLAKQTTEERTITYADAGVDIERANRTKQRIKYLAHKTFNRGVLSEIGGFGGLFAIDRKKYVDPVLVSSVDGVGTKLKLAFDMNLHHTIGADLVNHCVNDIAVQGAAPMFFMDYFATGKLEPEVAEKVVSGIADACKQNGCALIGGETAEMPGFYSNGEYDLAGFIVGVVDRPKIITGKDVEAGDVLIGLPSTGLHTNGYSLARKLFFEVARYTPESYVSEIKGKVGTELMKTHKSYWPILRRMLDAEAVTAMAHITGGGITENLPRVLPKGTGAIVEIHSWPVPPIFQHMQAIGNVPDDDMMRTFNMGIGMVLVVPSNKFKKAQTILDRCGEKGYTIGRIVKGDKRVTYQ
;
A
#
# COMPACT_ATOMS: atom_id res chain seq x y z
N MET A 1 -9.48 9.23 60.71
CA MET A 1 -9.49 8.66 62.08
C MET A 1 -9.67 7.12 61.90
N PHE A 2 -8.58 6.41 61.67
CA PHE A 2 -8.51 4.95 61.77
C PHE A 2 -7.12 4.55 62.32
N SER A 3 -7.20 3.81 63.39
CA SER A 3 -6.18 3.47 64.36
C SER A 3 -5.17 2.41 63.81
N PHE A 4 -3.88 2.64 64.02
CA PHE A 4 -2.82 1.61 63.85
C PHE A 4 -2.79 0.75 65.09
N THR A 5 -3.00 -0.55 64.97
CA THR A 5 -2.65 -1.54 66.00
C THR A 5 -1.31 -2.21 65.63
N SER A 6 -0.37 -2.01 66.47
CA SER A 6 0.98 -2.63 66.54
C SER A 6 0.84 -4.13 66.88
N PHE A 7 1.48 -4.98 66.06
CA PHE A 7 1.77 -6.38 66.46
C PHE A 7 3.28 -6.53 66.56
N CYS A 8 3.75 -6.70 67.80
CA CYS A 8 5.06 -7.21 68.11
C CYS A 8 5.06 -8.74 67.94
N GLY A 9 5.91 -9.26 67.06
CA GLY A 9 6.14 -10.71 66.87
C GLY A 9 7.65 -10.97 66.85
N GLU A 10 8.05 -11.93 67.63
CA GLU A 10 9.42 -12.31 68.02
C GLU A 10 10.34 -12.64 66.83
N THR A 11 11.59 -12.22 66.93
CA THR A 11 12.69 -12.59 66.02
C THR A 11 13.19 -14.02 66.27
N PRO A 12 13.29 -14.88 65.24
CA PRO A 12 14.06 -16.13 65.38
C PRO A 12 15.54 -15.81 65.17
N THR A 13 16.31 -16.09 66.22
CA THR A 13 17.77 -16.17 66.19
C THR A 13 18.20 -17.47 65.55
N GLY A 14 19.11 -17.37 64.55
CA GLY A 14 19.85 -18.53 64.07
C GLY A 14 19.91 -18.59 62.52
N TRP A 15 20.82 -17.73 61.97
CA TRP A 15 21.31 -17.96 60.60
C TRP A 15 22.81 -18.23 60.71
N ASP A 16 23.19 -19.51 60.58
CA ASP A 16 24.58 -19.88 60.35
C ASP A 16 24.99 -19.37 58.98
N SER A 17 25.85 -18.36 58.95
CA SER A 17 26.43 -17.82 57.73
C SER A 17 27.55 -18.74 57.25
N GLU A 18 27.22 -19.65 56.32
CA GLU A 18 28.26 -20.19 55.44
C GLU A 18 28.85 -19.06 54.58
N PRO A 19 30.16 -19.01 54.38
CA PRO A 19 30.77 -17.99 53.55
C PRO A 19 30.36 -18.21 52.08
N LEU A 20 29.56 -17.30 51.53
CA LEU A 20 29.29 -17.23 50.10
C LEU A 20 30.61 -17.26 49.34
N ALA A 21 30.87 -18.32 48.61
CA ALA A 21 31.96 -18.42 47.66
C ALA A 21 31.91 -17.16 46.77
N LYS A 22 33.00 -16.42 46.74
CA LYS A 22 33.19 -15.31 45.78
C LYS A 22 33.11 -15.88 44.39
N GLN A 23 31.91 -15.87 43.79
CA GLN A 23 31.78 -15.94 42.37
C GLN A 23 32.41 -14.62 41.83
N THR A 24 33.55 -14.73 41.20
CA THR A 24 34.09 -13.70 40.34
C THR A 24 33.08 -13.52 39.21
N THR A 25 32.11 -12.64 39.39
CA THR A 25 31.31 -12.11 38.29
C THR A 25 32.30 -11.32 37.43
N GLU A 26 32.79 -11.93 36.34
CA GLU A 26 33.26 -11.14 35.22
C GLU A 26 32.16 -10.10 34.96
N GLU A 27 32.48 -8.81 35.13
CA GLU A 27 31.56 -7.72 34.80
C GLU A 27 31.24 -7.82 33.30
N ARG A 28 30.17 -8.54 33.00
CA ARG A 28 29.68 -8.65 31.62
C ARG A 28 29.22 -7.25 31.19
N THR A 29 30.00 -6.60 30.37
CA THR A 29 29.62 -5.32 29.77
C THR A 29 28.42 -5.56 28.88
N ILE A 30 27.27 -4.99 29.27
CA ILE A 30 26.04 -5.06 28.47
C ILE A 30 26.12 -3.97 27.42
N THR A 31 25.95 -4.36 26.15
CA THR A 31 25.97 -3.47 24.99
C THR A 31 24.57 -3.27 24.43
N TYR A 32 24.41 -2.30 23.51
CA TYR A 32 23.14 -2.10 22.81
C TYR A 32 22.78 -3.30 21.90
N ALA A 33 23.80 -4.01 21.42
CA ALA A 33 23.61 -5.27 20.68
C ALA A 33 23.03 -6.40 21.57
N ASP A 34 23.41 -6.45 22.85
CA ASP A 34 22.83 -7.39 23.82
C ASP A 34 21.34 -7.07 24.12
N ALA A 35 20.93 -5.82 23.92
CA ALA A 35 19.54 -5.38 23.99
C ALA A 35 18.77 -5.62 22.67
N GLY A 36 19.41 -6.22 21.64
CA GLY A 36 18.79 -6.61 20.38
C GLY A 36 18.98 -5.63 19.22
N VAL A 37 19.75 -4.54 19.39
CA VAL A 37 20.00 -3.53 18.35
C VAL A 37 21.46 -3.51 17.93
N ASP A 38 21.74 -3.92 16.68
CA ASP A 38 23.08 -3.97 16.09
C ASP A 38 23.35 -2.73 15.22
N ILE A 39 24.08 -1.74 15.76
CA ILE A 39 24.40 -0.47 15.09
C ILE A 39 25.21 -0.69 13.80
N GLU A 40 26.17 -1.62 13.77
CA GLU A 40 26.97 -1.87 12.59
C GLU A 40 26.15 -2.49 11.45
N ARG A 41 25.26 -3.42 11.79
CA ARG A 41 24.30 -3.99 10.86
C ARG A 41 23.37 -2.92 10.27
N ALA A 42 22.84 -2.05 11.14
CA ALA A 42 22.02 -0.91 10.72
C ALA A 42 22.78 0.04 9.78
N ASN A 43 24.06 0.34 10.06
CA ASN A 43 24.86 1.21 9.21
C ASN A 43 25.15 0.60 7.83
N ARG A 44 25.43 -0.70 7.74
CA ARG A 44 25.56 -1.40 6.45
C ARG A 44 24.27 -1.34 5.65
N THR A 45 23.14 -1.58 6.28
CA THR A 45 21.81 -1.48 5.64
C THR A 45 21.56 -0.08 5.11
N LYS A 46 21.85 0.97 5.91
CA LYS A 46 21.72 2.38 5.49
C LYS A 46 22.53 2.71 4.23
N GLN A 47 23.74 2.20 4.09
CA GLN A 47 24.56 2.44 2.88
C GLN A 47 23.93 1.81 1.62
N ARG A 48 23.38 0.61 1.74
CA ARG A 48 22.67 -0.06 0.63
C ARG A 48 21.39 0.69 0.26
N ILE A 49 20.59 1.09 1.24
CA ILE A 49 19.37 1.91 1.05
C ILE A 49 19.72 3.23 0.35
N LYS A 50 20.76 3.93 0.81
CA LYS A 50 21.23 5.18 0.19
C LYS A 50 21.53 5.00 -1.30
N TYR A 51 22.26 3.93 -1.67
CA TYR A 51 22.57 3.63 -3.06
C TYR A 51 21.30 3.39 -3.90
N LEU A 52 20.32 2.62 -3.38
CA LEU A 52 19.06 2.35 -4.06
C LEU A 52 18.24 3.62 -4.28
N ALA A 53 18.15 4.45 -3.25
CA ALA A 53 17.41 5.70 -3.30
C ALA A 53 18.02 6.69 -4.32
N HIS A 54 19.34 6.80 -4.39
CA HIS A 54 20.01 7.65 -5.38
C HIS A 54 19.63 7.34 -6.83
N LYS A 55 19.29 6.08 -7.14
CA LYS A 55 18.84 5.68 -8.49
C LYS A 55 17.49 6.30 -8.89
N THR A 56 16.75 6.83 -7.92
CA THR A 56 15.44 7.46 -8.12
C THR A 56 15.54 8.99 -8.21
N PHE A 57 16.72 9.56 -7.88
CA PHE A 57 16.89 11.01 -7.79
C PHE A 57 16.64 11.68 -9.13
N ASN A 58 15.97 12.82 -9.05
CA ASN A 58 15.70 13.70 -10.16
C ASN A 58 16.10 15.15 -9.81
N ARG A 59 15.88 16.09 -10.72
CA ARG A 59 16.28 17.49 -10.56
C ARG A 59 15.63 18.20 -9.36
N GLY A 60 14.56 17.67 -8.82
CA GLY A 60 13.87 18.23 -7.65
C GLY A 60 14.58 17.92 -6.35
N VAL A 61 15.38 16.86 -6.26
CA VAL A 61 16.07 16.47 -5.04
C VAL A 61 17.25 17.40 -4.77
N LEU A 62 17.25 18.04 -3.61
CA LEU A 62 18.27 19.02 -3.19
C LEU A 62 19.11 18.55 -2.00
N SER A 63 18.79 17.43 -1.40
CA SER A 63 19.51 16.88 -0.23
C SER A 63 19.99 15.45 -0.49
N GLU A 64 21.04 15.07 0.23
CA GLU A 64 21.49 13.69 0.33
C GLU A 64 20.66 12.93 1.37
N ILE A 65 20.60 11.59 1.23
CA ILE A 65 20.00 10.69 2.23
C ILE A 65 20.91 10.63 3.48
N GLY A 66 20.30 10.71 4.65
CA GLY A 66 20.97 10.64 5.95
C GLY A 66 21.05 11.97 6.68
N GLY A 67 20.49 13.05 6.12
CA GLY A 67 20.21 14.29 6.84
C GLY A 67 18.95 14.19 7.71
N PHE A 68 18.62 15.26 8.44
CA PHE A 68 17.40 15.32 9.27
C PHE A 68 16.11 15.41 8.45
N GLY A 69 16.18 15.76 7.17
CA GLY A 69 15.02 15.83 6.28
C GLY A 69 15.43 15.84 4.83
N GLY A 70 14.51 15.42 3.96
CA GLY A 70 14.64 15.47 2.52
C GLY A 70 14.20 16.84 1.99
N LEU A 71 15.04 17.46 1.15
CA LEU A 71 14.71 18.72 0.48
C LEU A 71 14.33 18.45 -0.97
N PHE A 72 13.18 18.98 -1.39
CA PHE A 72 12.69 18.82 -2.75
C PHE A 72 12.18 20.13 -3.32
N ALA A 73 12.66 20.53 -4.50
CA ALA A 73 12.26 21.75 -5.18
C ALA A 73 11.07 21.49 -6.12
N ILE A 74 10.08 22.37 -6.07
CA ILE A 74 8.98 22.41 -7.05
C ILE A 74 9.45 23.17 -8.29
N ASP A 75 9.28 22.58 -9.47
CA ASP A 75 9.54 23.22 -10.75
C ASP A 75 8.48 24.31 -11.03
N ARG A 76 8.80 25.55 -10.69
CA ARG A 76 7.92 26.73 -10.89
C ARG A 76 7.72 27.12 -12.34
N LYS A 77 8.49 26.56 -13.28
CA LYS A 77 8.23 26.73 -14.72
C LYS A 77 7.11 25.82 -15.18
N LYS A 78 6.97 24.65 -14.55
CA LYS A 78 5.95 23.66 -14.87
C LYS A 78 4.65 23.90 -14.08
N TYR A 79 4.75 24.32 -12.82
CA TYR A 79 3.61 24.53 -11.92
C TYR A 79 3.53 26.01 -11.53
N VAL A 80 2.45 26.68 -12.00
CA VAL A 80 2.23 28.11 -11.79
C VAL A 80 1.55 28.39 -10.45
N ASP A 81 0.56 27.59 -10.09
CA ASP A 81 -0.16 27.65 -8.81
C ASP A 81 -0.16 26.25 -8.16
N PRO A 82 1.02 25.79 -7.66
CA PRO A 82 1.18 24.42 -7.19
C PRO A 82 0.42 24.16 -5.88
N VAL A 83 -0.33 23.06 -5.88
CA VAL A 83 -0.98 22.48 -4.69
C VAL A 83 -0.35 21.12 -4.43
N LEU A 84 0.12 20.90 -3.20
CA LEU A 84 0.64 19.60 -2.77
C LEU A 84 -0.51 18.66 -2.43
N VAL A 85 -0.36 17.42 -2.85
CA VAL A 85 -1.27 16.32 -2.53
C VAL A 85 -0.44 15.22 -1.88
N SER A 86 -0.87 14.73 -0.73
CA SER A 86 -0.17 13.66 -0.02
C SER A 86 -1.12 12.54 0.37
N SER A 87 -0.61 11.33 0.39
CA SER A 87 -1.28 10.15 0.95
C SER A 87 -0.29 9.34 1.78
N VAL A 88 -0.82 8.56 2.72
CA VAL A 88 -0.06 7.57 3.48
C VAL A 88 -0.85 6.27 3.50
N ASP A 89 -0.15 5.18 3.25
CA ASP A 89 -0.77 3.86 3.25
C ASP A 89 0.22 2.78 3.69
N GLY A 90 -0.31 1.59 3.97
CA GLY A 90 0.45 0.38 4.27
C GLY A 90 0.16 -0.73 3.26
N VAL A 91 0.85 -1.85 3.39
CA VAL A 91 0.60 -3.04 2.57
C VAL A 91 -0.43 -3.97 3.25
N GLY A 92 -0.58 -3.85 4.54
CA GLY A 92 -1.52 -4.66 5.32
C GLY A 92 -1.13 -6.15 5.40
N THR A 93 -2.13 -7.01 5.55
CA THR A 93 -1.90 -8.45 5.83
C THR A 93 -1.38 -9.27 4.65
N LYS A 94 -1.15 -8.67 3.48
CA LYS A 94 -0.33 -9.25 2.39
C LYS A 94 1.09 -9.53 2.87
N LEU A 95 1.61 -8.74 3.84
CA LEU A 95 2.92 -8.95 4.46
C LEU A 95 3.09 -10.37 5.02
N LYS A 96 2.06 -10.95 5.65
CA LYS A 96 2.13 -12.32 6.18
C LYS A 96 2.48 -13.35 5.10
N LEU A 97 1.92 -13.17 3.91
CA LEU A 97 2.22 -14.04 2.77
C LEU A 97 3.65 -13.81 2.25
N ALA A 98 4.12 -12.56 2.27
CA ALA A 98 5.49 -12.25 1.90
C ALA A 98 6.51 -12.90 2.85
N PHE A 99 6.21 -12.97 4.15
CA PHE A 99 7.04 -13.68 5.15
C PHE A 99 7.05 -15.17 4.87
N ASP A 100 5.87 -15.79 4.71
CA ASP A 100 5.72 -17.23 4.46
C ASP A 100 6.46 -17.69 3.19
N MET A 101 6.49 -16.83 2.16
CA MET A 101 7.10 -17.12 0.86
C MET A 101 8.51 -16.56 0.69
N ASN A 102 9.03 -15.78 1.65
CA ASN A 102 10.30 -15.04 1.54
C ASN A 102 10.37 -14.16 0.27
N LEU A 103 9.25 -13.50 -0.08
CA LEU A 103 9.11 -12.62 -1.24
C LEU A 103 8.89 -11.18 -0.79
N HIS A 104 9.95 -10.38 -0.77
CA HIS A 104 9.94 -9.05 -0.17
C HIS A 104 9.99 -7.90 -1.19
N HIS A 105 10.58 -8.13 -2.38
CA HIS A 105 10.73 -7.09 -3.40
C HIS A 105 9.38 -6.54 -3.92
N THR A 106 8.40 -7.41 -4.18
CA THR A 106 7.08 -7.00 -4.68
C THR A 106 6.32 -6.14 -3.70
N ILE A 107 6.56 -6.32 -2.39
CA ILE A 107 5.92 -5.57 -1.31
C ILE A 107 6.28 -4.08 -1.36
N GLY A 108 7.56 -3.76 -1.61
CA GLY A 108 7.98 -2.37 -1.79
C GLY A 108 7.30 -1.69 -2.98
N ALA A 109 7.15 -2.42 -4.08
CA ALA A 109 6.44 -1.93 -5.26
C ALA A 109 4.92 -1.79 -5.02
N ASP A 110 4.30 -2.73 -4.28
CA ASP A 110 2.90 -2.63 -3.87
C ASP A 110 2.63 -1.32 -3.15
N LEU A 111 3.48 -1.00 -2.16
CA LEU A 111 3.33 0.20 -1.34
C LEU A 111 3.38 1.48 -2.17
N VAL A 112 4.42 1.62 -3.00
CA VAL A 112 4.58 2.82 -3.85
C VAL A 112 3.44 2.96 -4.83
N ASN A 113 3.06 1.88 -5.53
CA ASN A 113 2.01 1.94 -6.54
C ASN A 113 0.64 2.25 -5.93
N HIS A 114 0.34 1.73 -4.73
CA HIS A 114 -0.86 2.09 -3.98
C HIS A 114 -0.90 3.60 -3.71
N CYS A 115 0.12 4.13 -3.04
CA CYS A 115 0.19 5.55 -2.67
C CYS A 115 0.17 6.47 -3.90
N VAL A 116 0.86 6.11 -4.98
CA VAL A 116 0.87 6.88 -6.23
C VAL A 116 -0.53 6.94 -6.86
N ASN A 117 -1.24 5.82 -6.89
CA ASN A 117 -2.62 5.79 -7.43
C ASN A 117 -3.56 6.70 -6.63
N ASP A 118 -3.41 6.78 -5.30
CA ASP A 118 -4.24 7.60 -4.44
C ASP A 118 -4.11 9.11 -4.71
N ILE A 119 -2.91 9.58 -4.96
CA ILE A 119 -2.73 11.01 -5.29
C ILE A 119 -3.05 11.29 -6.76
N ALA A 120 -2.84 10.30 -7.64
CA ALA A 120 -3.08 10.44 -9.08
C ALA A 120 -4.56 10.69 -9.40
N VAL A 121 -5.50 10.12 -8.64
CA VAL A 121 -6.94 10.34 -8.83
C VAL A 121 -7.37 11.79 -8.58
N GLN A 122 -6.55 12.58 -7.89
CA GLN A 122 -6.75 14.02 -7.71
C GLN A 122 -6.02 14.85 -8.76
N GLY A 123 -5.39 14.22 -9.76
CA GLY A 123 -4.64 14.87 -10.82
C GLY A 123 -3.18 15.18 -10.46
N ALA A 124 -2.70 14.72 -9.29
CA ALA A 124 -1.36 15.05 -8.81
C ALA A 124 -0.29 14.14 -9.44
N ALA A 125 0.78 14.77 -9.92
CA ALA A 125 1.99 14.08 -10.35
C ALA A 125 2.84 13.73 -9.13
N PRO A 126 3.31 12.48 -8.98
CA PRO A 126 4.17 12.09 -7.88
C PRO A 126 5.51 12.83 -7.95
N MET A 127 5.98 13.35 -6.81
CA MET A 127 7.23 14.08 -6.66
C MET A 127 8.26 13.26 -5.90
N PHE A 128 7.94 12.89 -4.67
CA PHE A 128 8.83 12.12 -3.81
C PHE A 128 8.06 11.18 -2.89
N PHE A 129 8.76 10.18 -2.43
CA PHE A 129 8.30 9.12 -1.55
C PHE A 129 9.21 9.01 -0.34
N MET A 130 8.64 8.63 0.79
CA MET A 130 9.34 8.23 2.01
C MET A 130 8.68 6.97 2.56
N ASP A 131 9.45 6.14 3.24
CA ASP A 131 8.95 4.91 3.85
C ASP A 131 9.22 4.86 5.37
N TYR A 132 8.42 4.07 6.05
CA TYR A 132 8.64 3.63 7.41
C TYR A 132 8.70 2.11 7.42
N PHE A 133 9.88 1.56 7.71
CA PHE A 133 10.12 0.13 7.86
C PHE A 133 10.40 -0.19 9.31
N ALA A 134 9.51 -0.95 9.97
CA ALA A 134 9.64 -1.34 11.38
C ALA A 134 9.70 -2.84 11.52
N THR A 135 10.67 -3.35 12.29
CA THR A 135 10.88 -4.80 12.47
C THR A 135 11.34 -5.12 13.89
N GLY A 136 11.12 -6.37 14.35
CA GLY A 136 11.62 -6.82 15.65
C GLY A 136 13.14 -7.01 15.65
N LYS A 137 13.69 -7.49 14.52
CA LYS A 137 15.12 -7.66 14.29
C LYS A 137 15.43 -7.33 12.85
N LEU A 138 16.38 -6.42 12.64
CA LEU A 138 16.75 -5.98 11.31
C LEU A 138 17.55 -7.07 10.57
N GLU A 139 16.96 -7.56 9.48
CA GLU A 139 17.63 -8.44 8.52
C GLU A 139 17.99 -7.62 7.27
N PRO A 140 19.28 -7.29 7.05
CA PRO A 140 19.72 -6.38 5.99
C PRO A 140 19.26 -6.79 4.60
N GLU A 141 19.27 -8.08 4.29
CA GLU A 141 18.87 -8.61 2.98
C GLU A 141 17.38 -8.46 2.72
N VAL A 142 16.54 -8.60 3.76
CA VAL A 142 15.11 -8.40 3.67
C VAL A 142 14.80 -6.92 3.45
N ALA A 143 15.39 -6.03 4.27
CA ALA A 143 15.24 -4.59 4.12
C ALA A 143 15.72 -4.11 2.73
N GLU A 144 16.85 -4.61 2.24
CA GLU A 144 17.37 -4.30 0.90
C GLU A 144 16.37 -4.70 -0.19
N LYS A 145 15.79 -5.91 -0.12
CA LYS A 145 14.78 -6.37 -1.09
C LYS A 145 13.53 -5.47 -1.09
N VAL A 146 13.03 -5.12 0.10
CA VAL A 146 11.85 -4.23 0.22
C VAL A 146 12.17 -2.87 -0.38
N VAL A 147 13.28 -2.24 0.02
CA VAL A 147 13.67 -0.91 -0.46
C VAL A 147 14.04 -0.93 -1.95
N SER A 148 14.59 -2.02 -2.47
CA SER A 148 14.79 -2.19 -3.91
C SER A 148 13.46 -2.13 -4.65
N GLY A 149 12.42 -2.82 -4.16
CA GLY A 149 11.08 -2.75 -4.73
C GLY A 149 10.49 -1.33 -4.68
N ILE A 150 10.68 -0.61 -3.55
CA ILE A 150 10.29 0.79 -3.41
C ILE A 150 11.01 1.65 -4.46
N ALA A 151 12.34 1.54 -4.56
CA ALA A 151 13.13 2.34 -5.49
C ALA A 151 12.76 2.09 -6.96
N ASP A 152 12.57 0.83 -7.34
CA ASP A 152 12.18 0.47 -8.71
C ASP A 152 10.80 1.04 -9.06
N ALA A 153 9.83 0.93 -8.16
CA ALA A 153 8.50 1.51 -8.36
C ALA A 153 8.52 3.04 -8.34
N CYS A 154 9.30 3.68 -7.47
CA CYS A 154 9.52 5.13 -7.51
C CYS A 154 10.05 5.59 -8.86
N LYS A 155 11.07 4.90 -9.38
CA LYS A 155 11.66 5.18 -10.70
C LYS A 155 10.64 5.02 -11.83
N GLN A 156 9.84 3.95 -11.81
CA GLN A 156 8.79 3.70 -12.81
C GLN A 156 7.71 4.79 -12.80
N ASN A 157 7.39 5.32 -11.62
CA ASN A 157 6.40 6.38 -11.43
C ASN A 157 6.99 7.80 -11.56
N GLY A 158 8.30 7.93 -11.72
CA GLY A 158 8.98 9.21 -11.87
C GLY A 158 9.04 10.05 -10.60
N CYS A 159 8.93 9.43 -9.41
CA CYS A 159 9.14 10.07 -8.12
C CYS A 159 10.49 9.64 -7.50
N ALA A 160 11.00 10.45 -6.56
CA ALA A 160 12.26 10.20 -5.89
C ALA A 160 12.03 9.63 -4.50
N LEU A 161 12.74 8.56 -4.13
CA LEU A 161 12.83 8.10 -2.75
C LEU A 161 13.85 9.01 -2.03
N ILE A 162 13.37 9.93 -1.18
CA ILE A 162 14.23 10.97 -0.59
C ILE A 162 14.56 10.74 0.88
N GLY A 163 14.02 9.70 1.49
CA GLY A 163 14.26 9.37 2.90
C GLY A 163 13.30 8.30 3.36
N GLY A 164 13.38 8.01 4.64
CA GLY A 164 12.55 7.06 5.34
C GLY A 164 13.09 6.80 6.73
N GLU A 165 12.43 5.94 7.48
CA GLU A 165 12.85 5.49 8.80
C GLU A 165 12.94 3.97 8.81
N THR A 166 14.04 3.45 9.39
CA THR A 166 14.19 2.01 9.64
C THR A 166 14.30 1.81 11.16
N ALA A 167 13.24 1.30 11.77
CA ALA A 167 13.12 1.08 13.19
C ALA A 167 13.31 -0.38 13.56
N GLU A 168 14.31 -0.67 14.39
CA GLU A 168 14.48 -1.97 15.03
C GLU A 168 13.87 -1.92 16.43
N MET A 169 12.80 -2.72 16.65
CA MET A 169 11.99 -2.69 17.87
C MET A 169 11.85 -4.12 18.44
N PRO A 170 12.88 -4.58 19.17
CA PRO A 170 12.89 -5.92 19.77
C PRO A 170 11.68 -6.15 20.69
N GLY A 171 11.01 -7.27 20.53
CA GLY A 171 9.83 -7.63 21.33
C GLY A 171 8.51 -7.02 20.86
N PHE A 172 8.53 -6.09 19.89
CA PHE A 172 7.30 -5.51 19.33
C PHE A 172 6.79 -6.31 18.10
N TYR A 173 7.70 -6.73 17.23
CA TYR A 173 7.41 -7.60 16.10
C TYR A 173 8.04 -8.98 16.32
N SER A 174 7.39 -10.02 15.81
CA SER A 174 7.95 -11.37 15.81
C SER A 174 9.20 -11.45 14.92
N ASN A 175 10.07 -12.45 15.17
CA ASN A 175 11.26 -12.65 14.33
C ASN A 175 10.86 -12.89 12.87
N GLY A 176 11.50 -12.17 11.95
CA GLY A 176 11.24 -12.24 10.51
C GLY A 176 10.02 -11.43 10.05
N GLU A 177 9.28 -10.79 10.96
CA GLU A 177 8.16 -9.93 10.62
C GLU A 177 8.56 -8.45 10.62
N TYR A 178 7.93 -7.68 9.77
CA TYR A 178 8.06 -6.23 9.70
C TYR A 178 6.72 -5.58 9.34
N ASP A 179 6.60 -4.31 9.63
CA ASP A 179 5.54 -3.45 9.12
C ASP A 179 6.12 -2.40 8.18
N LEU A 180 5.28 -1.91 7.27
CA LEU A 180 5.72 -1.01 6.20
C LEU A 180 4.63 0.00 5.90
N ALA A 181 4.98 1.28 6.01
CA ALA A 181 4.13 2.39 5.59
C ALA A 181 4.87 3.29 4.59
N GLY A 182 4.13 3.85 3.65
CA GLY A 182 4.64 4.76 2.63
C GLY A 182 3.97 6.12 2.68
N PHE A 183 4.75 7.15 2.43
CA PHE A 183 4.31 8.55 2.40
C PHE A 183 4.65 9.11 1.03
N ILE A 184 3.63 9.41 0.23
CA ILE A 184 3.79 10.05 -1.08
C ILE A 184 3.44 11.53 -1.00
N VAL A 185 4.21 12.34 -1.68
CA VAL A 185 3.86 13.75 -1.96
C VAL A 185 3.91 13.97 -3.46
N GLY A 186 2.82 14.50 -3.99
CA GLY A 186 2.69 14.91 -5.38
C GLY A 186 2.28 16.36 -5.49
N VAL A 187 2.18 16.84 -6.71
CA VAL A 187 1.84 18.23 -7.05
C VAL A 187 0.84 18.29 -8.21
N VAL A 188 -0.08 19.21 -8.11
CA VAL A 188 -1.03 19.55 -9.17
C VAL A 188 -1.20 21.07 -9.20
N ASP A 189 -1.38 21.67 -10.39
CA ASP A 189 -1.81 23.07 -10.46
C ASP A 189 -3.27 23.19 -9.99
N ARG A 190 -3.57 24.21 -9.18
CA ARG A 190 -4.90 24.42 -8.62
C ARG A 190 -6.05 24.30 -9.63
N PRO A 191 -5.98 24.88 -10.85
CA PRO A 191 -7.05 24.73 -11.84
C PRO A 191 -7.22 23.32 -12.40
N LYS A 192 -6.19 22.45 -12.22
CA LYS A 192 -6.16 21.06 -12.73
C LYS A 192 -6.52 20.01 -11.69
N ILE A 193 -6.91 20.43 -10.49
CA ILE A 193 -7.34 19.50 -9.43
C ILE A 193 -8.61 18.77 -9.87
N ILE A 194 -8.57 17.46 -9.87
CA ILE A 194 -9.72 16.61 -10.13
C ILE A 194 -10.52 16.45 -8.83
N THR A 195 -11.73 16.99 -8.82
CA THR A 195 -12.62 16.93 -7.64
C THR A 195 -13.92 16.17 -7.89
N GLY A 196 -14.16 15.78 -9.15
CA GLY A 196 -15.42 15.17 -9.55
C GLY A 196 -16.60 16.14 -9.70
N LYS A 197 -16.40 17.46 -9.49
CA LYS A 197 -17.48 18.46 -9.57
C LYS A 197 -18.15 18.55 -10.94
N ASP A 198 -17.39 18.22 -11.99
CA ASP A 198 -17.81 18.30 -13.39
C ASP A 198 -18.37 16.97 -13.93
N VAL A 199 -18.63 16.01 -13.03
CA VAL A 199 -19.26 14.73 -13.39
C VAL A 199 -20.76 14.94 -13.60
N GLU A 200 -21.28 14.46 -14.73
CA GLU A 200 -22.66 14.61 -15.12
C GLU A 200 -23.35 13.28 -15.45
N ALA A 201 -24.68 13.23 -15.33
CA ALA A 201 -25.45 12.08 -15.79
C ALA A 201 -25.26 11.88 -17.29
N GLY A 202 -24.94 10.65 -17.71
CA GLY A 202 -24.58 10.29 -19.07
C GLY A 202 -23.07 10.10 -19.29
N ASP A 203 -22.23 10.51 -18.34
CA ASP A 203 -20.80 10.18 -18.37
C ASP A 203 -20.58 8.66 -18.31
N VAL A 204 -19.56 8.20 -19.01
CA VAL A 204 -19.22 6.79 -19.15
C VAL A 204 -18.24 6.36 -18.07
N LEU A 205 -18.44 5.20 -17.47
CA LEU A 205 -17.50 4.57 -16.58
C LEU A 205 -16.59 3.62 -17.35
N ILE A 206 -15.29 3.86 -17.33
CA ILE A 206 -14.27 2.95 -17.86
C ILE A 206 -13.50 2.34 -16.70
N GLY A 207 -13.57 1.01 -16.59
CA GLY A 207 -12.78 0.24 -15.62
C GLY A 207 -11.46 -0.20 -16.21
N LEU A 208 -10.35 0.08 -15.51
CA LEU A 208 -9.03 -0.44 -15.85
C LEU A 208 -8.73 -1.71 -15.03
N PRO A 209 -8.24 -2.78 -15.68
CA PRO A 209 -8.04 -4.06 -15.02
C PRO A 209 -6.99 -3.99 -13.91
N SER A 210 -7.25 -4.69 -12.81
CA SER A 210 -6.27 -4.99 -11.78
C SER A 210 -5.38 -6.18 -12.17
N THR A 211 -4.23 -6.32 -11.53
CA THR A 211 -3.36 -7.50 -11.67
C THR A 211 -3.83 -8.68 -10.80
N GLY A 212 -4.65 -8.41 -9.81
CA GLY A 212 -5.16 -9.35 -8.82
C GLY A 212 -5.82 -8.59 -7.67
N LEU A 213 -5.64 -9.05 -6.44
CA LEU A 213 -6.22 -8.43 -5.24
C LEU A 213 -5.63 -7.04 -4.95
N HIS A 214 -4.46 -6.73 -5.50
CA HIS A 214 -3.64 -5.58 -5.15
C HIS A 214 -3.15 -5.65 -3.70
N THR A 215 -3.63 -4.78 -2.80
CA THR A 215 -3.22 -4.72 -1.39
C THR A 215 -4.41 -4.81 -0.42
N ASN A 216 -5.61 -5.15 -0.91
CA ASN A 216 -6.83 -5.16 -0.11
C ASN A 216 -7.48 -6.55 -0.06
N GLY A 217 -8.21 -6.81 1.04
CA GLY A 217 -8.97 -8.06 1.21
C GLY A 217 -8.12 -9.26 1.65
N TYR A 218 -6.83 -9.09 1.97
CA TYR A 218 -5.92 -10.19 2.29
C TYR A 218 -6.27 -10.96 3.57
N SER A 219 -6.91 -10.34 4.54
CA SER A 219 -7.38 -11.05 5.73
C SER A 219 -8.41 -12.11 5.38
N LEU A 220 -9.38 -11.76 4.53
CA LEU A 220 -10.38 -12.72 4.03
C LEU A 220 -9.75 -13.75 3.08
N ALA A 221 -8.93 -13.32 2.14
CA ALA A 221 -8.27 -14.22 1.19
C ALA A 221 -7.42 -15.28 1.89
N ARG A 222 -6.60 -14.88 2.88
CA ARG A 222 -5.79 -15.80 3.68
C ARG A 222 -6.66 -16.79 4.45
N LYS A 223 -7.73 -16.33 5.09
CA LYS A 223 -8.68 -17.20 5.78
C LYS A 223 -9.28 -18.23 4.83
N LEU A 224 -9.74 -17.81 3.65
CA LEU A 224 -10.37 -18.70 2.68
C LEU A 224 -9.37 -19.75 2.15
N PHE A 225 -8.20 -19.33 1.69
CA PHE A 225 -7.24 -20.26 1.09
C PHE A 225 -6.55 -21.14 2.13
N PHE A 226 -6.07 -20.58 3.24
CA PHE A 226 -5.20 -21.32 4.15
C PHE A 226 -5.93 -21.96 5.32
N GLU A 227 -7.01 -21.36 5.82
CA GLU A 227 -7.75 -21.92 6.95
C GLU A 227 -8.94 -22.78 6.48
N VAL A 228 -9.73 -22.34 5.51
CA VAL A 228 -10.93 -23.05 5.03
C VAL A 228 -10.54 -24.13 4.01
N ALA A 229 -9.90 -23.76 2.90
CA ALA A 229 -9.50 -24.70 1.86
C ALA A 229 -8.24 -25.52 2.20
N ARG A 230 -7.51 -25.14 3.27
CA ARG A 230 -6.26 -25.80 3.70
C ARG A 230 -5.18 -25.86 2.62
N TYR A 231 -5.17 -24.91 1.69
CA TYR A 231 -4.09 -24.78 0.73
C TYR A 231 -2.82 -24.22 1.40
N THR A 232 -1.71 -24.40 0.71
CA THR A 232 -0.44 -23.71 0.99
C THR A 232 -0.15 -22.72 -0.14
N PRO A 233 0.78 -21.79 0.01
CA PRO A 233 1.20 -20.92 -1.09
C PRO A 233 1.64 -21.68 -2.35
N GLU A 234 2.19 -22.89 -2.19
CA GLU A 234 2.66 -23.75 -3.28
C GLU A 234 1.56 -24.60 -3.92
N SER A 235 0.35 -24.64 -3.35
CA SER A 235 -0.77 -25.40 -3.88
C SER A 235 -1.15 -24.89 -5.28
N TYR A 236 -1.13 -25.79 -6.26
CA TYR A 236 -1.63 -25.52 -7.59
C TYR A 236 -3.16 -25.73 -7.61
N VAL A 237 -3.88 -24.75 -8.12
CA VAL A 237 -5.34 -24.76 -8.20
C VAL A 237 -5.75 -24.59 -9.65
N SER A 238 -6.51 -25.57 -10.19
CA SER A 238 -6.91 -25.62 -11.60
C SER A 238 -7.80 -24.45 -12.01
N GLU A 239 -8.67 -24.01 -11.11
CA GLU A 239 -9.62 -22.91 -11.31
C GLU A 239 -8.92 -21.58 -11.55
N ILE A 240 -7.83 -21.33 -10.86
CA ILE A 240 -7.01 -20.11 -11.03
C ILE A 240 -5.82 -20.33 -11.99
N LYS A 241 -5.64 -21.55 -12.49
CA LYS A 241 -4.56 -21.96 -13.40
C LYS A 241 -3.16 -21.62 -12.89
N GLY A 242 -2.94 -21.68 -11.58
CA GLY A 242 -1.70 -21.29 -10.98
C GLY A 242 -1.55 -21.68 -9.51
N LYS A 243 -0.40 -21.36 -8.94
CA LYS A 243 -0.17 -21.52 -7.51
C LYS A 243 -0.85 -20.38 -6.73
N VAL A 244 -1.47 -20.69 -5.60
CA VAL A 244 -2.16 -19.74 -4.73
C VAL A 244 -1.26 -18.57 -4.35
N GLY A 245 -0.05 -18.84 -3.88
CA GLY A 245 0.90 -17.81 -3.48
C GLY A 245 1.30 -16.88 -4.64
N THR A 246 1.51 -17.43 -5.84
CA THR A 246 1.85 -16.63 -7.03
C THR A 246 0.73 -15.67 -7.39
N GLU A 247 -0.52 -16.13 -7.36
CA GLU A 247 -1.68 -15.29 -7.65
C GLU A 247 -1.87 -14.19 -6.59
N LEU A 248 -1.74 -14.55 -5.32
CA LEU A 248 -1.88 -13.59 -4.23
C LEU A 248 -0.72 -12.58 -4.16
N MET A 249 0.49 -12.95 -4.58
CA MET A 249 1.66 -12.05 -4.56
C MET A 249 1.80 -11.19 -5.81
N LYS A 250 0.83 -11.22 -6.75
CA LYS A 250 0.83 -10.29 -7.89
C LYS A 250 0.93 -8.85 -7.39
N THR A 251 1.84 -8.10 -8.02
CA THR A 251 2.13 -6.72 -7.63
C THR A 251 0.96 -5.79 -7.96
N HIS A 252 0.67 -4.88 -7.06
CA HIS A 252 -0.28 -3.78 -7.24
C HIS A 252 0.12 -2.94 -8.45
N LYS A 253 -0.79 -2.77 -9.39
CA LYS A 253 -0.55 -2.04 -10.63
C LYS A 253 -0.49 -0.54 -10.39
N SER A 254 0.52 0.12 -10.93
CA SER A 254 0.48 1.57 -11.07
C SER A 254 -0.33 1.96 -12.29
N TYR A 255 -1.31 2.84 -12.09
CA TYR A 255 -2.09 3.44 -13.19
C TYR A 255 -1.54 4.80 -13.63
N TRP A 256 -0.56 5.35 -12.90
CA TRP A 256 -0.02 6.70 -13.18
C TRP A 256 0.41 6.93 -14.63
N PRO A 257 1.11 6.02 -15.34
CA PRO A 257 1.52 6.24 -16.72
C PRO A 257 0.34 6.51 -17.68
N ILE A 258 -0.81 5.91 -17.41
CA ILE A 258 -2.04 6.07 -18.18
C ILE A 258 -2.83 7.29 -17.71
N LEU A 259 -3.00 7.42 -16.39
CA LEU A 259 -3.73 8.55 -15.80
C LEU A 259 -3.11 9.88 -16.20
N ARG A 260 -1.78 9.97 -16.20
CA ARG A 260 -1.07 11.16 -16.68
C ARG A 260 -1.49 11.56 -18.11
N ARG A 261 -1.58 10.59 -19.02
CA ARG A 261 -2.00 10.87 -20.42
C ARG A 261 -3.47 11.27 -20.51
N MET A 262 -4.32 10.67 -19.68
CA MET A 262 -5.73 11.06 -19.58
C MET A 262 -5.88 12.50 -19.08
N LEU A 263 -5.09 12.87 -18.07
CA LEU A 263 -5.05 14.21 -17.48
C LEU A 263 -4.50 15.24 -18.47
N ASP A 264 -3.36 14.96 -19.10
CA ASP A 264 -2.75 15.83 -20.11
C ASP A 264 -3.71 16.09 -21.29
N ALA A 265 -4.58 15.12 -21.58
CA ALA A 265 -5.60 15.21 -22.63
C ALA A 265 -6.95 15.75 -22.12
N GLU A 266 -7.09 16.04 -20.84
CA GLU A 266 -8.37 16.43 -20.21
C GLU A 266 -9.51 15.46 -20.56
N ALA A 267 -9.21 14.17 -20.59
CA ALA A 267 -10.15 13.15 -21.06
C ALA A 267 -11.07 12.63 -19.94
N VAL A 268 -10.83 12.97 -18.69
CA VAL A 268 -11.55 12.49 -17.50
C VAL A 268 -12.05 13.65 -16.65
N THR A 269 -13.19 13.46 -15.97
CA THR A 269 -13.75 14.41 -14.99
C THR A 269 -13.59 13.93 -13.56
N ALA A 270 -13.47 12.60 -13.36
CA ALA A 270 -13.16 12.00 -12.08
C ALA A 270 -12.46 10.65 -12.28
N MET A 271 -11.79 10.20 -11.21
CA MET A 271 -11.13 8.89 -11.16
C MET A 271 -11.28 8.33 -9.76
N ALA A 272 -11.49 7.02 -9.64
CA ALA A 272 -11.56 6.34 -8.35
C ALA A 272 -10.58 5.16 -8.32
N HIS A 273 -9.64 5.18 -7.39
CA HIS A 273 -8.77 4.05 -7.07
C HIS A 273 -9.57 3.03 -6.26
N ILE A 274 -9.63 1.79 -6.73
CA ILE A 274 -10.45 0.75 -6.12
C ILE A 274 -9.62 -0.02 -5.12
N THR A 275 -9.80 0.33 -3.86
CA THR A 275 -9.14 -0.23 -2.68
C THR A 275 -10.16 -0.95 -1.78
N GLY A 276 -9.94 -1.01 -0.47
CA GLY A 276 -10.94 -1.50 0.49
C GLY A 276 -12.26 -0.74 0.35
N GLY A 277 -13.36 -1.46 0.37
CA GLY A 277 -14.69 -0.93 0.03
C GLY A 277 -15.12 -1.20 -1.42
N GLY A 278 -14.19 -1.69 -2.29
CA GLY A 278 -14.50 -2.03 -3.68
C GLY A 278 -15.02 -0.83 -4.49
N ILE A 279 -15.66 -1.10 -5.62
CA ILE A 279 -16.32 -0.04 -6.43
C ILE A 279 -17.45 0.60 -5.62
N THR A 280 -18.12 -0.19 -4.78
CA THR A 280 -19.28 0.22 -3.96
C THR A 280 -19.00 1.47 -3.12
N GLU A 281 -17.84 1.56 -2.49
CA GLU A 281 -17.52 2.64 -1.56
C GLU A 281 -16.51 3.65 -2.13
N ASN A 282 -15.68 3.27 -3.11
CA ASN A 282 -14.69 4.19 -3.65
C ASN A 282 -15.24 5.10 -4.75
N LEU A 283 -16.09 4.59 -5.66
CA LEU A 283 -16.68 5.43 -6.71
C LEU A 283 -17.54 6.57 -6.17
N PRO A 284 -18.38 6.40 -5.14
CA PRO A 284 -19.17 7.49 -4.56
C PRO A 284 -18.36 8.67 -4.02
N ARG A 285 -17.10 8.47 -3.64
CA ARG A 285 -16.22 9.54 -3.11
C ARG A 285 -15.99 10.65 -4.11
N VAL A 286 -16.02 10.33 -5.40
CA VAL A 286 -15.75 11.27 -6.50
C VAL A 286 -17.00 11.74 -7.23
N LEU A 287 -18.18 11.33 -6.78
CA LEU A 287 -19.46 11.74 -7.39
C LEU A 287 -19.99 13.02 -6.72
N PRO A 288 -20.47 14.03 -7.48
CA PRO A 288 -21.16 15.18 -6.91
C PRO A 288 -22.57 14.82 -6.43
N LYS A 289 -23.18 15.71 -5.63
CA LYS A 289 -24.56 15.56 -5.20
C LYS A 289 -25.50 15.52 -6.42
N GLY A 290 -26.53 14.69 -6.37
CA GLY A 290 -27.51 14.54 -7.46
C GLY A 290 -27.09 13.55 -8.55
N THR A 291 -25.92 12.89 -8.39
CA THR A 291 -25.47 11.81 -9.29
C THR A 291 -25.33 10.49 -8.56
N GLY A 292 -25.42 9.39 -9.29
CA GLY A 292 -25.15 8.03 -8.88
C GLY A 292 -24.52 7.27 -10.03
N ALA A 293 -24.20 6.00 -9.83
CA ALA A 293 -23.59 5.17 -10.85
C ALA A 293 -24.35 3.85 -11.02
N ILE A 294 -24.52 3.44 -12.29
CA ILE A 294 -24.92 2.08 -12.64
C ILE A 294 -23.67 1.36 -13.14
N VAL A 295 -23.37 0.21 -12.53
CA VAL A 295 -22.23 -0.65 -12.90
C VAL A 295 -22.75 -1.99 -13.39
N GLU A 296 -22.36 -2.37 -14.60
CA GLU A 296 -22.76 -3.60 -15.30
C GLU A 296 -21.75 -4.71 -14.98
N ILE A 297 -22.05 -5.58 -14.01
CA ILE A 297 -21.08 -6.56 -13.45
C ILE A 297 -20.58 -7.61 -14.44
N HIS A 298 -21.27 -7.81 -15.56
CA HIS A 298 -20.87 -8.75 -16.61
C HIS A 298 -20.09 -8.09 -17.75
N SER A 299 -19.79 -6.79 -17.65
CA SER A 299 -19.12 -6.03 -18.73
C SER A 299 -17.60 -6.21 -18.77
N TRP A 300 -17.01 -6.88 -17.78
CA TRP A 300 -15.59 -7.24 -17.75
C TRP A 300 -15.38 -8.68 -17.26
N PRO A 301 -14.29 -9.35 -17.65
CA PRO A 301 -13.95 -10.65 -17.12
C PRO A 301 -13.44 -10.51 -15.68
N VAL A 302 -14.18 -11.03 -14.71
CA VAL A 302 -13.73 -11.14 -13.31
C VAL A 302 -12.62 -12.19 -13.24
N PRO A 303 -11.43 -11.88 -12.71
CA PRO A 303 -10.35 -12.85 -12.58
C PRO A 303 -10.76 -14.08 -11.77
N PRO A 304 -10.36 -15.28 -12.19
CA PRO A 304 -10.81 -16.54 -11.58
C PRO A 304 -10.56 -16.66 -10.08
N ILE A 305 -9.53 -15.98 -9.57
CA ILE A 305 -9.20 -15.99 -8.14
C ILE A 305 -10.36 -15.48 -7.27
N PHE A 306 -11.10 -14.45 -7.73
CA PHE A 306 -12.25 -13.90 -6.98
C PHE A 306 -13.41 -14.89 -6.94
N GLN A 307 -13.73 -15.51 -8.07
CA GLN A 307 -14.78 -16.53 -8.16
C GLN A 307 -14.44 -17.75 -7.30
N HIS A 308 -13.16 -18.16 -7.31
CA HIS A 308 -12.71 -19.29 -6.52
C HIS A 308 -12.78 -19.00 -5.01
N MET A 309 -12.35 -17.81 -4.57
CA MET A 309 -12.49 -17.36 -3.18
C MET A 309 -13.95 -17.35 -2.74
N GLN A 310 -14.83 -16.82 -3.58
CA GLN A 310 -16.27 -16.80 -3.30
C GLN A 310 -16.82 -18.19 -3.09
N ALA A 311 -16.46 -19.14 -3.95
CA ALA A 311 -16.90 -20.54 -3.89
C ALA A 311 -16.38 -21.25 -2.63
N ILE A 312 -15.10 -21.04 -2.24
CA ILE A 312 -14.52 -21.65 -1.03
C ILE A 312 -15.33 -21.29 0.23
N GLY A 313 -15.71 -20.04 0.38
CA GLY A 313 -16.35 -19.52 1.60
C GLY A 313 -17.85 -19.32 1.48
N ASN A 314 -18.44 -19.60 0.31
CA ASN A 314 -19.81 -19.17 -0.01
C ASN A 314 -20.06 -17.71 0.36
N VAL A 315 -19.08 -16.85 -0.01
CA VAL A 315 -19.07 -15.44 0.39
C VAL A 315 -20.19 -14.70 -0.35
N PRO A 316 -21.05 -13.94 0.33
CA PRO A 316 -22.11 -13.17 -0.32
C PRO A 316 -21.56 -12.19 -1.37
N ASP A 317 -22.30 -11.97 -2.46
CA ASP A 317 -21.92 -11.05 -3.53
C ASP A 317 -21.60 -9.64 -3.01
N ASP A 318 -22.41 -9.11 -2.09
CA ASP A 318 -22.22 -7.81 -1.51
C ASP A 318 -20.90 -7.71 -0.73
N ASP A 319 -20.51 -8.78 -0.02
CA ASP A 319 -19.25 -8.84 0.72
C ASP A 319 -18.06 -8.93 -0.25
N MET A 320 -18.18 -9.70 -1.34
CA MET A 320 -17.17 -9.74 -2.40
C MET A 320 -16.96 -8.35 -3.02
N MET A 321 -18.06 -7.66 -3.39
CA MET A 321 -18.03 -6.34 -4.03
C MET A 321 -17.52 -5.22 -3.12
N ARG A 322 -17.59 -5.38 -1.80
CA ARG A 322 -17.06 -4.42 -0.81
C ARG A 322 -15.65 -4.77 -0.36
N THR A 323 -15.27 -6.05 -0.37
CA THR A 323 -13.95 -6.46 0.10
C THR A 323 -12.89 -6.31 -0.98
N PHE A 324 -13.26 -6.62 -2.24
CA PHE A 324 -12.31 -6.78 -3.34
C PHE A 324 -12.59 -5.82 -4.51
N ASN A 325 -11.56 -5.62 -5.32
CA ASN A 325 -11.67 -4.84 -6.56
C ASN A 325 -12.36 -5.61 -7.71
N MET A 326 -12.62 -6.89 -7.56
CA MET A 326 -13.27 -7.78 -8.54
C MET A 326 -12.68 -7.71 -9.96
N GLY A 327 -11.38 -7.37 -10.06
CA GLY A 327 -10.67 -7.26 -11.33
C GLY A 327 -10.60 -5.84 -11.92
N ILE A 328 -11.21 -4.86 -11.29
CA ILE A 328 -11.13 -3.43 -11.68
C ILE A 328 -10.39 -2.65 -10.58
N GLY A 329 -9.16 -2.21 -10.85
CA GLY A 329 -8.37 -1.49 -9.85
C GLY A 329 -8.46 0.04 -9.96
N MET A 330 -8.97 0.56 -11.08
CA MET A 330 -9.18 1.99 -11.30
C MET A 330 -10.43 2.21 -12.13
N VAL A 331 -11.27 3.17 -11.74
CA VAL A 331 -12.43 3.60 -12.52
C VAL A 331 -12.22 5.04 -12.99
N LEU A 332 -12.38 5.26 -14.28
CA LEU A 332 -12.35 6.59 -14.92
C LEU A 332 -13.79 7.02 -15.21
N VAL A 333 -14.13 8.25 -14.84
CA VAL A 333 -15.37 8.91 -15.28
C VAL A 333 -15.04 9.78 -16.47
N VAL A 334 -15.62 9.45 -17.62
CA VAL A 334 -15.28 10.05 -18.92
C VAL A 334 -16.52 10.73 -19.50
N PRO A 335 -16.47 12.03 -19.81
CA PRO A 335 -17.56 12.67 -20.53
C PRO A 335 -17.91 11.94 -21.81
N SER A 336 -19.19 11.76 -22.10
CA SER A 336 -19.64 10.99 -23.27
C SER A 336 -19.04 11.51 -24.60
N ASN A 337 -18.87 12.82 -24.72
CA ASN A 337 -18.23 13.48 -25.89
C ASN A 337 -16.71 13.26 -25.98
N LYS A 338 -16.06 12.82 -24.87
CA LYS A 338 -14.62 12.53 -24.82
C LYS A 338 -14.32 11.01 -24.84
N PHE A 339 -15.34 10.17 -24.88
CA PHE A 339 -15.19 8.70 -24.81
C PHE A 339 -14.24 8.13 -25.87
N LYS A 340 -14.42 8.52 -27.16
CA LYS A 340 -13.50 8.08 -28.23
C LYS A 340 -12.05 8.52 -28.01
N LYS A 341 -11.86 9.72 -27.44
CA LYS A 341 -10.53 10.24 -27.12
C LYS A 341 -9.89 9.38 -26.02
N ALA A 342 -10.63 9.06 -24.96
CA ALA A 342 -10.15 8.20 -23.88
C ALA A 342 -9.78 6.79 -24.39
N GLN A 343 -10.63 6.18 -25.21
CA GLN A 343 -10.33 4.89 -25.84
C GLN A 343 -9.05 4.93 -26.68
N THR A 344 -8.88 5.95 -27.52
CA THR A 344 -7.67 6.12 -28.33
C THR A 344 -6.41 6.22 -27.47
N ILE A 345 -6.50 6.86 -26.30
CA ILE A 345 -5.36 6.94 -25.36
C ILE A 345 -5.03 5.55 -24.79
N LEU A 346 -6.05 4.80 -24.37
CA LEU A 346 -5.87 3.43 -23.87
C LEU A 346 -5.22 2.53 -24.92
N ASP A 347 -5.74 2.53 -26.14
CA ASP A 347 -5.21 1.74 -27.25
C ASP A 347 -3.73 2.07 -27.54
N ARG A 348 -3.37 3.35 -27.56
CA ARG A 348 -1.98 3.80 -27.76
C ARG A 348 -1.05 3.40 -26.62
N CYS A 349 -1.60 3.21 -25.42
CA CYS A 349 -0.84 2.73 -24.28
C CYS A 349 -0.76 1.19 -24.21
N GLY A 350 -1.45 0.47 -25.11
CA GLY A 350 -1.63 -0.98 -25.02
C GLY A 350 -2.41 -1.40 -23.76
N GLU A 351 -3.24 -0.50 -23.23
CA GLU A 351 -4.01 -0.73 -22.01
C GLU A 351 -5.45 -1.06 -22.35
N LYS A 352 -5.99 -2.08 -21.69
CA LYS A 352 -7.37 -2.48 -21.84
C LYS A 352 -8.26 -1.68 -20.89
N GLY A 353 -9.29 -1.03 -21.44
CA GLY A 353 -10.36 -0.39 -20.66
C GLY A 353 -11.69 -1.06 -20.97
N TYR A 354 -12.47 -1.36 -19.94
CA TYR A 354 -13.81 -1.89 -20.08
C TYR A 354 -14.83 -0.80 -19.82
N THR A 355 -15.82 -0.66 -20.70
CA THR A 355 -16.99 0.17 -20.39
C THR A 355 -17.83 -0.57 -19.38
N ILE A 356 -17.75 -0.18 -18.10
CA ILE A 356 -18.36 -0.90 -16.99
C ILE A 356 -19.68 -0.28 -16.52
N GLY A 357 -20.13 0.81 -17.15
CA GLY A 357 -21.38 1.44 -16.77
C GLY A 357 -21.42 2.93 -17.10
N ARG A 358 -22.29 3.64 -16.39
CA ARG A 358 -22.54 5.07 -16.63
C ARG A 358 -22.95 5.81 -15.36
N ILE A 359 -22.79 7.13 -15.39
CA ILE A 359 -23.33 8.04 -14.38
C ILE A 359 -24.80 8.31 -14.67
N VAL A 360 -25.59 8.32 -13.62
CA VAL A 360 -27.03 8.59 -13.66
C VAL A 360 -27.41 9.65 -12.63
N LYS A 361 -28.64 10.17 -12.67
CA LYS A 361 -29.19 10.98 -11.56
C LYS A 361 -29.38 10.08 -10.35
N GLY A 362 -29.00 10.52 -9.16
CA GLY A 362 -29.11 9.72 -7.94
C GLY A 362 -28.43 10.33 -6.71
N ASP A 363 -28.25 9.52 -5.66
CA ASP A 363 -27.78 9.93 -4.33
C ASP A 363 -26.38 9.37 -4.02
N LYS A 364 -25.41 9.57 -4.90
CA LYS A 364 -24.02 9.07 -4.71
C LYS A 364 -23.94 7.57 -4.42
N ARG A 365 -24.81 6.77 -4.97
CA ARG A 365 -24.81 5.32 -4.80
C ARG A 365 -24.40 4.60 -6.06
N VAL A 366 -23.78 3.44 -5.88
CA VAL A 366 -23.53 2.47 -6.94
C VAL A 366 -24.66 1.45 -6.93
N THR A 367 -25.24 1.23 -8.11
CA THR A 367 -26.23 0.17 -8.35
C THR A 367 -25.63 -0.80 -9.34
N TYR A 368 -25.63 -2.08 -9.01
CA TYR A 368 -25.14 -3.15 -9.87
C TYR A 368 -26.28 -3.74 -10.71
N GLN A 369 -25.99 -4.00 -12.01
CA GLN A 369 -26.89 -4.63 -12.98
C GLN A 369 -26.22 -5.78 -13.71
#